data_4c4bdb6abf16a61abad4a1ca20392dc1
#
_entry.id   4c4bdb6abf16a61abad4a1ca20392dc1
#
_cell.length_a   1.000
_cell.length_b   1.000
_cell.length_c   1.000
_cell.angle_alpha   90.00
_cell.angle_beta   90.00
_cell.angle_gamma   90.00
#
_symmetry.space_group_name_H-M   'P 1'
#
loop_
_entity.id
_entity.type
_entity.pdbx_description
1 polymer ?
#
loop_
_entity_poly.entity_id
_entity_poly.type
_entity_poly.pdbx_seq_one_letter_code
_entity_poly.pdbx_strand_id
1 'polypeptide(L)'
;MSVPLQQGQTEFAPVTLTKARTGLGKLLEGLVLFLMASLALVVVVGVVFRKSGASLVWYDEVASILLAWLTYYGAALAALHRAHIGVPTLVDKLSGNLRLLVVLVAEVLVLAFLVILTWAGMQVLSVLGGTTLVSLPWVPATVAQSVIPIGAMFFIVAQLLSLPDAMKHPVSEPSKASPDAGSPTGEGAQ
;
A
#
# COMPACT_ATOMS: atom_id res chain seq x y z
N MET A 1 39.84 -24.72 15.48
CA MET A 1 38.48 -25.22 15.37
C MET A 1 37.68 -24.20 14.59
N SER A 2 37.64 -24.37 13.28
CA SER A 2 37.18 -23.38 12.30
C SER A 2 35.66 -23.53 12.12
N VAL A 3 34.93 -22.48 12.41
CA VAL A 3 33.48 -22.38 12.13
C VAL A 3 33.32 -22.23 10.63
N PRO A 4 32.58 -23.08 9.92
CA PRO A 4 32.30 -22.88 8.52
C PRO A 4 31.28 -21.74 8.36
N LEU A 5 31.68 -20.73 7.60
CA LEU A 5 30.83 -19.67 7.09
C LEU A 5 29.71 -20.32 6.26
N GLN A 6 28.49 -20.24 6.74
CA GLN A 6 27.31 -20.56 5.93
C GLN A 6 27.12 -19.47 4.87
N GLN A 7 27.90 -19.57 3.80
CA GLN A 7 27.59 -18.96 2.51
C GLN A 7 26.68 -19.92 1.74
N GLY A 8 25.52 -19.43 1.33
CA GLY A 8 24.78 -20.05 0.23
C GLY A 8 23.34 -20.43 0.56
N GLN A 9 22.52 -19.45 0.86
CA GLN A 9 21.11 -19.52 0.48
C GLN A 9 20.82 -18.35 -0.45
N THR A 10 21.35 -18.45 -1.68
CA THR A 10 20.96 -17.60 -2.80
C THR A 10 19.52 -17.95 -3.18
N GLU A 11 18.59 -17.23 -2.63
CA GLU A 11 17.57 -16.43 -3.26
C GLU A 11 17.21 -16.82 -4.70
N PHE A 12 16.33 -17.82 -4.84
CA PHE A 12 15.63 -18.12 -6.08
C PHE A 12 14.37 -17.23 -6.23
N ALA A 13 14.50 -15.91 -6.02
CA ALA A 13 13.58 -14.98 -6.63
C ALA A 13 14.18 -14.60 -7.98
N PRO A 14 13.48 -14.75 -9.12
CA PRO A 14 14.03 -14.31 -10.39
C PRO A 14 14.35 -12.82 -10.28
N VAL A 15 15.58 -12.45 -10.60
CA VAL A 15 16.16 -11.09 -10.53
C VAL A 15 15.24 -10.05 -11.20
N THR A 16 14.43 -10.48 -12.15
CA THR A 16 13.39 -9.71 -12.83
C THR A 16 12.26 -9.25 -11.90
N LEU A 17 11.79 -10.11 -10.99
CA LEU A 17 10.70 -9.75 -10.06
C LEU A 17 11.16 -8.72 -9.02
N THR A 18 12.39 -8.86 -8.52
CA THR A 18 12.97 -7.90 -7.58
C THR A 18 13.16 -6.53 -8.22
N LYS A 19 13.65 -6.49 -9.47
CA LYS A 19 13.80 -5.25 -10.23
C LYS A 19 12.45 -4.59 -10.54
N ALA A 20 11.44 -5.37 -10.94
CA ALA A 20 10.10 -4.87 -11.20
C ALA A 20 9.45 -4.29 -9.94
N ARG A 21 9.59 -4.97 -8.81
CA ARG A 21 9.08 -4.50 -7.50
C ARG A 21 9.76 -3.19 -7.07
N THR A 22 11.08 -3.12 -7.18
CA THR A 22 11.83 -1.90 -6.82
C THR A 22 11.49 -0.73 -7.75
N GLY A 23 11.32 -0.99 -9.04
CA GLY A 23 10.94 0.03 -10.02
C GLY A 23 9.53 0.56 -9.76
N LEU A 24 8.56 -0.34 -9.57
CA LEU A 24 7.18 0.02 -9.24
C LEU A 24 7.10 0.76 -7.90
N GLY A 25 7.85 0.31 -6.89
CA GLY A 25 7.91 0.97 -5.58
C GLY A 25 8.36 2.42 -5.70
N LYS A 26 9.50 2.68 -6.34
CA LYS A 26 10.02 4.05 -6.53
C LYS A 26 9.05 4.95 -7.32
N LEU A 27 8.38 4.39 -8.33
CA LEU A 27 7.38 5.14 -9.10
C LEU A 27 6.18 5.50 -8.24
N LEU A 28 5.63 4.55 -7.49
CA LEU A 28 4.50 4.81 -6.59
C LEU A 28 4.88 5.75 -5.44
N GLU A 29 6.07 5.59 -4.84
CA GLU A 29 6.59 6.50 -3.82
C GLU A 29 6.67 7.94 -4.33
N GLY A 30 7.30 8.14 -5.50
CA GLY A 30 7.39 9.45 -6.14
C GLY A 30 6.02 10.06 -6.44
N LEU A 31 5.08 9.24 -6.97
CA LEU A 31 3.74 9.68 -7.27
C LEU A 31 2.96 10.07 -6.01
N VAL A 32 3.02 9.27 -4.96
CA VAL A 32 2.36 9.54 -3.67
C VAL A 32 2.92 10.81 -3.03
N LEU A 33 4.25 10.99 -3.02
CA LEU A 33 4.87 12.21 -2.50
C LEU A 33 4.47 13.45 -3.30
N PHE A 34 4.42 13.35 -4.62
CA PHE A 34 3.97 14.44 -5.49
C PHE A 34 2.51 14.80 -5.24
N LEU A 35 1.61 13.80 -5.15
CA LEU A 35 0.19 14.01 -4.87
C LEU A 35 -0.03 14.62 -3.48
N MET A 36 0.73 14.17 -2.48
CA MET A 36 0.67 14.71 -1.12
C MET A 36 1.10 16.18 -1.08
N ALA A 37 2.20 16.51 -1.74
CA ALA A 37 2.68 17.90 -1.83
C ALA A 37 1.70 18.80 -2.59
N SER A 38 1.13 18.29 -3.71
CA SER A 38 0.12 18.99 -4.50
C SER A 38 -1.17 19.24 -3.71
N LEU A 39 -1.64 18.22 -2.98
CA LEU A 39 -2.82 18.34 -2.11
C LEU A 39 -2.58 19.39 -1.02
N ALA A 40 -1.43 19.34 -0.33
CA ALA A 40 -1.08 20.31 0.69
C ALA A 40 -1.05 21.76 0.12
N LEU A 41 -0.44 21.92 -1.06
CA LEU A 41 -0.39 23.22 -1.74
C LEU A 41 -1.78 23.74 -2.06
N VAL A 42 -2.66 22.93 -2.68
CA VAL A 42 -4.02 23.32 -3.04
C VAL A 42 -4.82 23.73 -1.80
N VAL A 43 -4.72 22.95 -0.72
CA VAL A 43 -5.43 23.25 0.54
C VAL A 43 -4.93 24.54 1.15
N VAL A 44 -3.61 24.78 1.22
CA VAL A 44 -3.04 26.01 1.77
C VAL A 44 -3.49 27.20 0.93
N VAL A 45 -3.40 27.13 -0.39
CA VAL A 45 -3.86 28.19 -1.29
C VAL A 45 -5.35 28.45 -1.09
N GLY A 46 -6.20 27.43 -1.05
CA GLY A 46 -7.63 27.56 -0.80
C GLY A 46 -7.95 28.27 0.51
N VAL A 47 -7.24 27.91 1.58
CA VAL A 47 -7.42 28.54 2.91
C VAL A 47 -6.99 30.02 2.91
N VAL A 48 -5.87 30.35 2.25
CA VAL A 48 -5.37 31.74 2.15
C VAL A 48 -6.37 32.61 1.40
N PHE A 49 -6.85 32.16 0.23
CA PHE A 49 -7.85 32.89 -0.56
C PHE A 49 -9.20 33.03 0.18
N ARG A 50 -9.62 31.99 0.90
CA ARG A 50 -10.82 32.06 1.72
C ARG A 50 -10.71 33.10 2.83
N LYS A 51 -9.56 33.21 3.48
CA LYS A 51 -9.30 34.25 4.50
C LYS A 51 -9.22 35.66 3.93
N SER A 52 -8.80 35.79 2.66
CA SER A 52 -8.73 37.08 1.95
C SER A 52 -10.09 37.55 1.41
N GLY A 53 -11.18 36.79 1.66
CA GLY A 53 -12.53 37.14 1.18
C GLY A 53 -12.79 36.75 -0.30
N ALA A 54 -11.81 36.20 -1.01
CA ALA A 54 -11.89 35.77 -2.41
C ALA A 54 -11.93 34.22 -2.46
N SER A 55 -13.05 33.62 -2.04
CA SER A 55 -13.20 32.16 -2.04
C SER A 55 -13.08 31.56 -3.45
N LEU A 56 -12.14 30.63 -3.63
CA LEU A 56 -12.00 29.86 -4.88
C LEU A 56 -13.01 28.72 -4.86
N VAL A 57 -13.86 28.63 -5.89
CA VAL A 57 -14.92 27.61 -5.95
C VAL A 57 -14.36 26.22 -6.30
N TRP A 58 -13.26 26.16 -7.02
CA TRP A 58 -12.69 24.94 -7.60
C TRP A 58 -11.75 24.16 -6.65
N TYR A 59 -11.25 24.78 -5.58
CA TYR A 59 -10.21 24.16 -4.76
C TYR A 59 -10.70 22.91 -4.03
N ASP A 60 -11.95 22.88 -3.56
CA ASP A 60 -12.54 21.72 -2.87
C ASP A 60 -12.67 20.52 -3.81
N GLU A 61 -13.06 20.77 -5.05
CA GLU A 61 -13.21 19.73 -6.07
C GLU A 61 -11.85 19.13 -6.46
N VAL A 62 -10.85 19.99 -6.68
CA VAL A 62 -9.48 19.55 -6.97
C VAL A 62 -8.85 18.81 -5.78
N ALA A 63 -9.05 19.31 -4.56
CA ALA A 63 -8.54 18.67 -3.36
C ALA A 63 -9.14 17.27 -3.15
N SER A 64 -10.45 17.11 -3.40
CA SER A 64 -11.10 15.79 -3.28
C SER A 64 -10.62 14.79 -4.32
N ILE A 65 -10.36 15.25 -5.55
CA ILE A 65 -9.77 14.43 -6.61
C ILE A 65 -8.35 14.00 -6.23
N LEU A 66 -7.50 14.93 -5.80
CA LEU A 66 -6.13 14.63 -5.37
C LEU A 66 -6.11 13.67 -4.18
N LEU A 67 -7.04 13.82 -3.23
CA LEU A 67 -7.18 12.93 -2.09
C LEU A 67 -7.58 11.51 -2.53
N ALA A 68 -8.52 11.39 -3.47
CA ALA A 68 -8.89 10.10 -4.04
C ALA A 68 -7.69 9.43 -4.72
N TRP A 69 -6.96 10.17 -5.55
CA TRP A 69 -5.75 9.67 -6.23
C TRP A 69 -4.67 9.24 -5.23
N LEU A 70 -4.43 10.06 -4.20
CA LEU A 70 -3.49 9.74 -3.12
C LEU A 70 -3.88 8.45 -2.40
N THR A 71 -5.18 8.25 -2.15
CA THR A 71 -5.69 7.06 -1.48
C THR A 71 -5.48 5.80 -2.32
N TYR A 72 -5.81 5.81 -3.60
CA TYR A 72 -5.65 4.64 -4.47
C TYR A 72 -4.19 4.27 -4.69
N TYR A 73 -3.33 5.25 -5.02
CA TYR A 73 -1.90 4.98 -5.22
C TYR A 73 -1.17 4.68 -3.91
N GLY A 74 -1.57 5.31 -2.81
CA GLY A 74 -1.05 4.99 -1.47
C GLY A 74 -1.42 3.58 -1.03
N ALA A 75 -2.64 3.14 -1.30
CA ALA A 75 -3.06 1.77 -1.04
C ALA A 75 -2.27 0.74 -1.87
N ALA A 76 -2.01 1.03 -3.16
CA ALA A 76 -1.17 0.19 -4.01
C ALA A 76 0.27 0.11 -3.49
N LEU A 77 0.84 1.24 -3.04
CA LEU A 77 2.16 1.28 -2.42
C LEU A 77 2.21 0.47 -1.12
N ALA A 78 1.20 0.62 -0.26
CA ALA A 78 1.08 -0.15 0.98
C ALA A 78 0.99 -1.66 0.71
N ALA A 79 0.26 -2.07 -0.33
CA ALA A 79 0.18 -3.46 -0.75
C ALA A 79 1.55 -3.99 -1.21
N LEU A 80 2.30 -3.19 -1.98
CA LEU A 80 3.63 -3.57 -2.45
C LEU A 80 4.63 -3.79 -1.31
N HIS A 81 4.56 -2.95 -0.27
CA HIS A 81 5.40 -3.07 0.93
C HIS A 81 4.84 -4.05 1.97
N ARG A 82 3.72 -4.73 1.66
CA ARG A 82 3.01 -5.63 2.58
C ARG A 82 2.69 -4.97 3.93
N ALA A 83 2.47 -3.66 3.91
CA ALA A 83 2.01 -2.91 5.07
C ALA A 83 0.55 -3.26 5.45
N HIS A 84 -0.13 -4.11 4.67
CA HIS A 84 -1.36 -4.74 5.11
C HIS A 84 -1.01 -5.73 6.21
N ILE A 85 -1.13 -5.25 7.42
CA ILE A 85 -1.00 -6.01 8.65
C ILE A 85 -2.17 -6.99 8.68
N GLY A 86 -1.95 -8.19 8.11
CA GLY A 86 -2.76 -9.33 8.49
C GLY A 86 -2.66 -9.45 10.01
N VAL A 87 -3.68 -9.92 10.68
CA VAL A 87 -3.65 -10.14 12.13
C VAL A 87 -2.75 -11.35 12.38
N PRO A 88 -1.41 -11.16 12.55
CA PRO A 88 -0.47 -12.28 12.66
C PRO A 88 -0.83 -13.16 13.83
N THR A 89 -1.24 -12.53 14.94
CA THR A 89 -1.63 -13.19 16.18
C THR A 89 -2.80 -14.18 16.02
N LEU A 90 -3.71 -13.94 15.08
CA LEU A 90 -4.83 -14.85 14.82
C LEU A 90 -4.39 -15.99 13.90
N VAL A 91 -3.57 -15.69 12.92
CA VAL A 91 -3.10 -16.66 11.92
C VAL A 91 -2.04 -17.59 12.52
N ASP A 92 -1.23 -17.12 13.49
CA ASP A 92 -0.20 -17.91 14.17
C ASP A 92 -0.79 -18.94 15.15
N LYS A 93 -2.03 -18.82 15.56
CA LYS A 93 -2.77 -19.80 16.37
C LYS A 93 -3.33 -20.96 15.56
N LEU A 94 -3.31 -20.87 14.22
CA LEU A 94 -3.83 -21.92 13.36
C LEU A 94 -2.73 -22.91 12.96
N SER A 95 -3.08 -24.19 12.89
CA SER A 95 -2.20 -25.25 12.39
C SER A 95 -1.80 -25.00 10.93
N GLY A 96 -0.59 -25.44 10.53
CA GLY A 96 0.05 -25.07 9.26
C GLY A 96 -0.80 -25.14 8.00
N ASN A 97 -1.62 -26.19 7.83
CA ASN A 97 -2.49 -26.33 6.64
C ASN A 97 -3.68 -25.37 6.67
N LEU A 98 -4.27 -25.14 7.86
CA LEU A 98 -5.40 -24.23 8.00
C LEU A 98 -4.96 -22.76 7.84
N ARG A 99 -3.76 -22.45 8.29
CA ARG A 99 -3.12 -21.15 8.08
C ARG A 99 -2.95 -20.84 6.59
N LEU A 100 -2.39 -21.77 5.83
CA LEU A 100 -2.20 -21.59 4.39
C LEU A 100 -3.55 -21.40 3.67
N LEU A 101 -4.57 -22.16 4.05
CA LEU A 101 -5.92 -22.04 3.49
C LEU A 101 -6.52 -20.65 3.75
N VAL A 102 -6.43 -20.15 4.99
CA VAL A 102 -6.97 -18.83 5.36
C VAL A 102 -6.26 -17.71 4.61
N VAL A 103 -4.93 -17.75 4.52
CA VAL A 103 -4.15 -16.76 3.75
C VAL A 103 -4.52 -16.81 2.28
N LEU A 104 -4.62 -17.99 1.68
CA LEU A 104 -4.98 -18.14 0.27
C LEU A 104 -6.39 -17.61 -0.01
N VAL A 105 -7.37 -17.94 0.84
CA VAL A 105 -8.75 -17.44 0.71
C VAL A 105 -8.80 -15.93 0.82
N ALA A 106 -8.08 -15.34 1.78
CA ALA A 106 -8.00 -13.88 1.93
C ALA A 106 -7.41 -13.21 0.68
N GLU A 107 -6.31 -13.74 0.14
CA GLU A 107 -5.68 -13.23 -1.09
C GLU A 107 -6.63 -13.32 -2.30
N VAL A 108 -7.32 -14.45 -2.46
CA VAL A 108 -8.30 -14.64 -3.56
C VAL A 108 -9.46 -13.66 -3.43
N LEU A 109 -9.98 -13.44 -2.21
CA LEU A 109 -11.06 -12.47 -1.97
C LEU A 109 -10.63 -11.04 -2.29
N VAL A 110 -9.42 -10.63 -1.89
CA VAL A 110 -8.88 -9.30 -2.20
C VAL A 110 -8.71 -9.13 -3.70
N LEU A 111 -8.12 -10.10 -4.39
CA LEU A 111 -7.95 -10.05 -5.85
C LEU A 111 -9.30 -10.02 -6.57
N ALA A 112 -10.26 -10.84 -6.18
CA ALA A 112 -11.60 -10.84 -6.75
C ALA A 112 -12.29 -9.48 -6.57
N PHE A 113 -12.20 -8.88 -5.39
CA PHE A 113 -12.72 -7.54 -5.13
C PHE A 113 -12.07 -6.49 -6.02
N LEU A 114 -10.74 -6.51 -6.17
CA LEU A 114 -10.00 -5.56 -7.01
C LEU A 114 -10.35 -5.71 -8.50
N VAL A 115 -10.57 -6.92 -8.98
CA VAL A 115 -11.01 -7.18 -10.37
C VAL A 115 -12.41 -6.61 -10.58
N ILE A 116 -13.34 -6.85 -9.65
CA ILE A 116 -14.69 -6.28 -9.70
C ILE A 116 -14.62 -4.75 -9.66
N LEU A 117 -13.78 -4.18 -8.79
CA LEU A 117 -13.59 -2.73 -8.69
C LEU A 117 -13.04 -2.13 -9.99
N THR A 118 -12.07 -2.80 -10.63
CA THR A 118 -11.53 -2.37 -11.93
C THR A 118 -12.60 -2.39 -12.99
N TRP A 119 -13.38 -3.47 -13.07
CA TRP A 119 -14.48 -3.59 -14.03
C TRP A 119 -15.57 -2.54 -13.80
N ALA A 120 -16.01 -2.36 -12.55
CA ALA A 120 -16.99 -1.33 -12.19
C ALA A 120 -16.46 0.08 -12.50
N GLY A 121 -15.18 0.35 -12.21
CA GLY A 121 -14.53 1.61 -12.55
C GLY A 121 -14.55 1.91 -14.06
N MET A 122 -14.31 0.90 -14.90
CA MET A 122 -14.40 1.04 -16.35
C MET A 122 -15.84 1.35 -16.80
N GLN A 123 -16.84 0.74 -16.19
CA GLN A 123 -18.25 1.04 -16.46
C GLN A 123 -18.61 2.49 -16.09
N VAL A 124 -18.14 2.95 -14.94
CA VAL A 124 -18.32 4.35 -14.52
C VAL A 124 -17.72 5.32 -15.56
N LEU A 125 -16.50 5.04 -16.04
CA LEU A 125 -15.87 5.87 -17.07
C LEU A 125 -16.68 5.92 -18.36
N SER A 126 -17.27 4.81 -18.77
CA SER A 126 -18.10 4.75 -20.00
C SER A 126 -19.38 5.59 -19.88
N VAL A 127 -19.99 5.63 -18.69
CA VAL A 127 -21.19 6.43 -18.42
C VAL A 127 -20.88 7.93 -18.28
N LEU A 128 -19.71 8.27 -17.72
CA LEU A 128 -19.26 9.66 -17.53
C LEU A 128 -18.74 10.31 -18.83
N GLY A 129 -18.71 9.57 -19.94
CA GLY A 129 -18.29 10.11 -21.23
C GLY A 129 -19.10 11.36 -21.61
N GLY A 130 -18.42 12.50 -21.77
CA GLY A 130 -19.06 13.80 -22.11
C GLY A 130 -19.47 14.67 -20.92
N THR A 131 -19.32 14.20 -19.67
CA THR A 131 -19.53 15.04 -18.48
C THR A 131 -18.24 15.73 -18.05
N THR A 132 -18.38 16.94 -17.51
CA THR A 132 -17.25 17.76 -17.00
C THR A 132 -17.42 18.01 -15.50
N LEU A 133 -16.35 18.45 -14.87
CA LEU A 133 -16.37 18.87 -13.46
C LEU A 133 -17.26 20.13 -13.29
N VAL A 134 -17.90 20.23 -12.12
CA VAL A 134 -18.84 21.33 -11.86
C VAL A 134 -18.13 22.68 -11.77
N SER A 135 -16.98 22.72 -11.07
CA SER A 135 -16.20 23.96 -10.89
C SER A 135 -15.20 24.20 -12.00
N LEU A 136 -14.89 23.19 -12.82
CA LEU A 136 -13.88 23.20 -13.89
C LEU A 136 -14.46 22.62 -15.19
N PRO A 137 -15.31 23.36 -15.93
CA PRO A 137 -16.03 22.84 -17.11
C PRO A 137 -15.11 22.35 -18.24
N TRP A 138 -13.84 22.75 -18.24
CA TRP A 138 -12.84 22.27 -19.23
C TRP A 138 -12.16 20.95 -18.85
N VAL A 139 -12.36 20.45 -17.63
CA VAL A 139 -11.80 19.18 -17.18
C VAL A 139 -12.87 18.10 -17.28
N PRO A 140 -12.63 17.03 -18.07
CA PRO A 140 -13.56 15.91 -18.15
C PRO A 140 -13.65 15.18 -16.82
N ALA A 141 -14.84 14.82 -16.36
CA ALA A 141 -15.05 14.03 -15.14
C ALA A 141 -14.39 12.65 -15.24
N THR A 142 -14.23 12.13 -16.45
CA THR A 142 -13.50 10.87 -16.71
C THR A 142 -12.06 10.91 -16.24
N VAL A 143 -11.37 12.06 -16.30
CA VAL A 143 -9.99 12.20 -15.78
C VAL A 143 -9.99 12.06 -14.26
N ALA A 144 -10.92 12.69 -13.55
CA ALA A 144 -11.02 12.60 -12.10
C ALA A 144 -11.30 11.16 -11.63
N GLN A 145 -12.18 10.44 -12.33
CA GLN A 145 -12.61 9.09 -12.01
C GLN A 145 -11.68 7.98 -12.55
N SER A 146 -10.74 8.31 -13.45
CA SER A 146 -9.80 7.34 -14.03
C SER A 146 -8.91 6.67 -13.00
N VAL A 147 -8.73 7.28 -11.84
CA VAL A 147 -7.95 6.71 -10.74
C VAL A 147 -8.52 5.38 -10.23
N ILE A 148 -9.85 5.17 -10.33
CA ILE A 148 -10.49 3.94 -9.84
C ILE A 148 -9.95 2.72 -10.58
N PRO A 149 -10.09 2.58 -11.91
CA PRO A 149 -9.58 1.41 -12.63
C PRO A 149 -8.04 1.40 -12.67
N ILE A 150 -7.39 2.55 -12.84
CA ILE A 150 -5.91 2.61 -12.90
C ILE A 150 -5.30 2.25 -11.56
N GLY A 151 -5.79 2.84 -10.47
CA GLY A 151 -5.30 2.56 -9.11
C GLY A 151 -5.55 1.12 -8.69
N ALA A 152 -6.74 0.56 -9.02
CA ALA A 152 -7.04 -0.84 -8.79
C ALA A 152 -6.11 -1.78 -9.57
N MET A 153 -5.76 -1.45 -10.83
CA MET A 153 -4.77 -2.22 -11.59
C MET A 153 -3.38 -2.16 -10.94
N PHE A 154 -2.92 -0.99 -10.52
CA PHE A 154 -1.64 -0.89 -9.79
C PHE A 154 -1.66 -1.69 -8.49
N PHE A 155 -2.79 -1.69 -7.78
CA PHE A 155 -2.96 -2.49 -6.57
C PHE A 155 -2.89 -3.99 -6.89
N ILE A 156 -3.57 -4.49 -7.94
CA ILE A 156 -3.49 -5.88 -8.39
C ILE A 156 -2.05 -6.27 -8.69
N VAL A 157 -1.33 -5.44 -9.45
CA VAL A 157 0.08 -5.70 -9.79
C VAL A 157 0.94 -5.73 -8.53
N ALA A 158 0.76 -4.78 -7.62
CA ALA A 158 1.48 -4.73 -6.34
C ALA A 158 1.20 -5.99 -5.49
N GLN A 159 -0.06 -6.41 -5.42
CA GLN A 159 -0.48 -7.62 -4.69
C GLN A 159 0.14 -8.88 -5.28
N LEU A 160 0.10 -9.03 -6.61
CA LEU A 160 0.71 -10.18 -7.30
C LEU A 160 2.24 -10.23 -7.12
N LEU A 161 2.92 -9.07 -7.16
CA LEU A 161 4.37 -9.02 -6.91
C LEU A 161 4.74 -9.31 -5.46
N SER A 162 3.83 -9.11 -4.51
CA SER A 162 4.06 -9.39 -3.09
C SER A 162 3.69 -10.82 -2.66
N LEU A 163 2.94 -11.55 -3.47
CA LEU A 163 2.47 -12.92 -3.21
C LEU A 163 3.61 -13.94 -2.91
N PRO A 164 4.72 -13.97 -3.66
CA PRO A 164 5.80 -14.94 -3.40
C PRO A 164 6.40 -14.80 -2.00
N ASP A 165 6.44 -13.58 -1.47
CA ASP A 165 6.96 -13.32 -0.11
C ASP A 165 5.96 -13.75 0.97
N ALA A 166 4.65 -13.76 0.65
CA ALA A 166 3.62 -14.26 1.56
C ALA A 166 3.78 -15.74 1.87
N MET A 167 4.20 -16.49 0.88
CA MET A 167 4.34 -17.94 0.99
C MET A 167 5.70 -18.37 1.56
N LYS A 168 6.73 -17.50 1.49
CA LYS A 168 8.12 -17.83 1.88
C LYS A 168 8.48 -17.45 3.31
N HIS A 169 7.82 -16.48 3.92
CA HIS A 169 8.07 -16.11 5.31
C HIS A 169 6.91 -16.57 6.20
N PRO A 170 7.01 -17.75 6.84
CA PRO A 170 6.32 -17.94 8.10
C PRO A 170 6.87 -16.85 9.03
N VAL A 171 5.96 -16.07 9.62
CA VAL A 171 6.25 -14.98 10.55
C VAL A 171 7.45 -15.37 11.44
N SER A 172 8.47 -14.52 11.43
CA SER A 172 9.66 -14.65 12.28
C SER A 172 9.21 -14.93 13.72
N GLU A 173 9.71 -16.01 14.30
CA GLU A 173 9.53 -16.29 15.74
C GLU A 173 9.80 -15.00 16.52
N PRO A 174 8.95 -14.67 17.51
CA PRO A 174 9.27 -13.59 18.42
C PRO A 174 10.64 -13.90 18.99
N SER A 175 11.59 -12.99 18.80
CA SER A 175 12.91 -13.05 19.40
C SER A 175 12.73 -13.49 20.84
N LYS A 176 13.18 -14.71 21.17
CA LYS A 176 13.28 -15.15 22.55
C LYS A 176 14.12 -14.10 23.26
N ALA A 177 13.45 -13.23 24.00
CA ALA A 177 14.10 -12.37 24.96
C ALA A 177 15.05 -13.26 25.76
N SER A 178 16.34 -12.99 25.66
CA SER A 178 17.35 -13.66 26.42
C SER A 178 16.98 -13.60 27.91
N PRO A 179 16.85 -14.72 28.61
CA PRO A 179 16.55 -14.70 30.04
C PRO A 179 17.78 -14.40 30.89
N ASP A 180 18.67 -13.54 30.39
CA ASP A 180 19.95 -13.28 31.06
C ASP A 180 20.21 -11.77 31.21
N ALA A 181 19.36 -11.13 32.02
CA ALA A 181 19.70 -9.84 32.60
C ALA A 181 18.98 -9.70 33.95
N GLY A 182 19.62 -10.21 35.00
CA GLY A 182 19.20 -9.78 36.31
C GLY A 182 19.24 -10.84 37.43
N SER A 183 20.38 -11.44 37.67
CA SER A 183 20.69 -11.80 39.06
C SER A 183 21.68 -10.76 39.60
N PRO A 184 21.28 -9.86 40.46
CA PRO A 184 22.23 -9.18 41.31
C PRO A 184 22.64 -10.16 42.38
N THR A 185 23.81 -10.73 42.21
CA THR A 185 24.54 -11.38 43.31
C THR A 185 24.73 -10.38 44.43
N GLY A 186 23.93 -10.55 45.46
CA GLY A 186 24.25 -9.97 46.75
C GLY A 186 25.51 -10.57 47.30
N GLU A 187 26.49 -9.74 47.50
CA GLU A 187 27.63 -10.03 48.35
C GLU A 187 28.00 -8.72 49.04
N GLY A 188 27.88 -8.73 50.33
CA GLY A 188 28.84 -8.36 51.19
C GLY A 188 28.43 -8.18 52.60
N ALA A 189 28.59 -9.21 53.39
CA ALA A 189 28.82 -9.07 54.80
C ALA A 189 30.23 -8.48 55.00
N GLN A 190 30.34 -7.49 55.76
CA GLN A 190 31.21 -7.25 56.96
C GLN A 190 31.28 -5.77 57.25
#